data_7e3cf1620b5522113d5b2c73ae5d659d
#
_entry.id   7e3cf1620b5522113d5b2c73ae5d659d
#
_cell.length_a   1.000
_cell.length_b   1.000
_cell.length_c   1.000
_cell.angle_alpha   90.00
_cell.angle_beta   90.00
_cell.angle_gamma   90.00
#
_symmetry.space_group_name_H-M   'P 1'
#
loop_
_entity.id
_entity.type
_entity.pdbx_description
1 polymer ?
#
loop_
_entity_poly.entity_id
_entity_poly.type
_entity_poly.pdbx_seq_one_letter_code
_entity_poly.pdbx_strand_id
1 'polypeptide(L)'
;MTALEIKEYIQKNGKIPYVLESIGCGNIVYHDNKDYYSCSNAVGGDCNNPAAINIRNNKYLNYRNYTRGVEYDDGEDLISLVQYNKNIDFANAMKYLHKLLGLKNLYKGKEEKKKPDDSWFVFSRFVVKRRKCIVNDFDPMSEDILNDFVPYIHIDLFREGIVKRTIKKFGLGYSYRWRRTIFPIRYWLDGTLMGYNARSSIENCSEFGISKYFITPGMRKEINIYGLWENYKDIQKAGYIVIFEAEKSVLKRDSRMDPTGGAIEGHVLSDEQVRIILGTGVEEVIIAMDNDVPIEEVWNMCEKFYGLRKVSYIRDKWKLLGPKDSPADAPNKIYNFLFKWRIPYDESKHREYLKSLKK
;
A
#
# COMPACT_ATOMS: atom_id res chain seq x y z
N MET A 1 -1.85 27.73 -15.13
CA MET A 1 -1.43 28.41 -13.89
C MET A 1 -2.20 27.83 -12.73
N THR A 2 -1.56 27.59 -11.60
CA THR A 2 -2.20 27.18 -10.34
C THR A 2 -2.95 28.36 -9.71
N ALA A 3 -3.78 28.10 -8.70
CA ALA A 3 -4.48 29.15 -7.96
C ALA A 3 -3.51 30.17 -7.32
N LEU A 4 -2.36 29.73 -6.85
CA LEU A 4 -1.34 30.58 -6.27
C LEU A 4 -0.67 31.47 -7.34
N GLU A 5 -0.30 30.89 -8.48
CA GLU A 5 0.32 31.63 -9.59
C GLU A 5 -0.59 32.73 -10.15
N ILE A 6 -1.89 32.50 -10.23
CA ILE A 6 -2.83 33.49 -10.72
C ILE A 6 -3.00 34.64 -9.71
N LYS A 7 -3.02 34.33 -8.39
CA LYS A 7 -3.04 35.34 -7.33
C LYS A 7 -1.77 36.21 -7.34
N GLU A 8 -0.61 35.58 -7.45
CA GLU A 8 0.67 36.30 -7.58
C GLU A 8 0.72 37.19 -8.84
N TYR A 9 0.18 36.69 -9.96
CA TYR A 9 0.08 37.48 -11.19
C TYR A 9 -0.80 38.72 -11.00
N ILE A 10 -1.98 38.57 -10.36
CA ILE A 10 -2.91 39.65 -10.08
C ILE A 10 -2.26 40.69 -9.19
N GLN A 11 -1.58 40.25 -8.12
CA GLN A 11 -0.88 41.14 -7.19
C GLN A 11 0.27 41.92 -7.89
N LYS A 12 1.21 41.18 -8.50
CA LYS A 12 2.41 41.78 -9.14
C LYS A 12 2.09 42.77 -10.26
N ASN A 13 0.98 42.57 -10.94
CA ASN A 13 0.55 43.46 -12.05
C ASN A 13 -0.50 44.49 -11.63
N GLY A 14 -0.76 44.65 -10.31
CA GLY A 14 -1.72 45.65 -9.81
C GLY A 14 -3.15 45.43 -10.32
N LYS A 15 -3.55 44.19 -10.60
CA LYS A 15 -4.85 43.85 -11.21
C LYS A 15 -5.96 43.61 -10.19
N ILE A 16 -5.72 43.82 -8.89
CA ILE A 16 -6.74 43.63 -7.84
C ILE A 16 -7.97 44.53 -8.11
N PRO A 17 -7.84 45.83 -8.34
CA PRO A 17 -9.01 46.69 -8.63
C PRO A 17 -9.80 46.22 -9.85
N TYR A 18 -9.08 45.87 -10.93
CA TYR A 18 -9.72 45.40 -12.16
C TYR A 18 -10.53 44.13 -11.96
N VAL A 19 -10.06 43.16 -11.14
CA VAL A 19 -10.80 41.96 -10.80
C VAL A 19 -12.02 42.29 -9.95
N LEU A 20 -11.89 43.18 -8.95
CA LEU A 20 -12.99 43.60 -8.08
C LEU A 20 -14.10 44.30 -8.87
N GLU A 21 -13.77 45.22 -9.75
CA GLU A 21 -14.75 45.86 -10.66
C GLU A 21 -15.49 44.84 -11.52
N SER A 22 -14.75 43.83 -12.06
CA SER A 22 -15.34 42.81 -12.93
C SER A 22 -16.37 41.91 -12.24
N ILE A 23 -16.28 41.76 -10.92
CA ILE A 23 -17.22 40.99 -10.10
C ILE A 23 -18.31 41.86 -9.46
N GLY A 24 -18.34 43.17 -9.77
CA GLY A 24 -19.38 44.11 -9.36
C GLY A 24 -19.12 44.83 -8.03
N CYS A 25 -17.91 44.74 -7.47
CA CYS A 25 -17.52 45.54 -6.32
C CYS A 25 -17.28 46.99 -6.74
N GLY A 26 -17.82 47.95 -6.00
CA GLY A 26 -17.65 49.42 -6.23
C GLY A 26 -16.81 50.06 -5.15
N ASN A 27 -16.60 51.38 -5.28
CA ASN A 27 -15.90 52.23 -4.30
C ASN A 27 -14.53 51.65 -3.88
N ILE A 28 -13.72 51.22 -4.84
CA ILE A 28 -12.44 50.60 -4.59
C ILE A 28 -11.41 51.64 -4.19
N VAL A 29 -10.81 51.52 -3.02
CA VAL A 29 -9.80 52.43 -2.46
C VAL A 29 -8.58 51.62 -2.01
N TYR A 30 -7.39 52.08 -2.36
CA TYR A 30 -6.15 51.53 -1.85
C TYR A 30 -5.67 52.28 -0.61
N HIS A 31 -5.24 51.56 0.39
CA HIS A 31 -4.75 52.10 1.67
C HIS A 31 -3.24 51.79 1.84
N ASP A 32 -2.40 52.76 1.50
CA ASP A 32 -0.93 52.61 1.54
C ASP A 32 -0.39 52.25 2.93
N ASN A 33 -0.96 52.81 3.99
CA ASN A 33 -0.48 52.64 5.36
C ASN A 33 -0.59 51.20 5.87
N LYS A 34 -1.46 50.39 5.29
CA LYS A 34 -1.76 48.99 5.74
C LYS A 34 -1.75 47.99 4.59
N ASP A 35 -1.35 48.41 3.39
CA ASP A 35 -1.21 47.60 2.19
C ASP A 35 -2.41 46.68 1.90
N TYR A 36 -3.60 47.30 1.79
CA TYR A 36 -4.82 46.61 1.44
C TYR A 36 -5.76 47.45 0.56
N TYR A 37 -6.64 46.80 -0.18
CA TYR A 37 -7.74 47.42 -0.90
C TYR A 37 -9.03 47.27 -0.11
N SER A 38 -9.84 48.34 -0.01
CA SER A 38 -11.21 48.29 0.45
C SER A 38 -12.19 48.47 -0.69
N CYS A 39 -13.36 47.85 -0.60
CA CYS A 39 -14.43 48.04 -1.59
C CYS A 39 -15.81 47.78 -1.00
N SER A 40 -16.84 48.19 -1.72
CA SER A 40 -18.21 47.82 -1.39
C SER A 40 -18.54 46.38 -1.83
N ASN A 41 -19.52 45.79 -1.17
CA ASN A 41 -19.98 44.44 -1.51
C ASN A 41 -20.84 44.47 -2.80
N ALA A 42 -20.67 43.46 -3.67
CA ALA A 42 -21.48 43.36 -4.89
C ALA A 42 -22.81 42.62 -4.65
N VAL A 43 -22.88 41.75 -3.66
CA VAL A 43 -24.02 40.89 -3.35
C VAL A 43 -24.23 40.82 -1.84
N GLY A 44 -25.51 40.78 -1.40
CA GLY A 44 -25.83 40.44 -0.01
C GLY A 44 -25.95 41.61 0.98
N GLY A 45 -25.95 42.88 0.50
CA GLY A 45 -26.05 44.11 1.35
C GLY A 45 -24.74 44.91 1.36
N ASP A 46 -24.79 46.09 1.97
CA ASP A 46 -23.65 47.04 2.05
C ASP A 46 -23.01 47.41 0.70
N CYS A 47 -23.80 47.43 -0.38
CA CYS A 47 -23.33 47.75 -1.73
C CYS A 47 -22.80 49.20 -1.84
N ASN A 48 -23.16 50.08 -0.91
CA ASN A 48 -22.68 51.47 -0.85
C ASN A 48 -21.59 51.70 0.21
N ASN A 49 -21.27 50.70 1.03
CA ASN A 49 -20.26 50.80 2.07
C ASN A 49 -18.85 50.54 1.50
N PRO A 50 -17.97 51.55 1.35
CA PRO A 50 -16.64 51.36 0.75
C PRO A 50 -15.69 50.51 1.60
N ALA A 51 -16.06 50.15 2.81
CA ALA A 51 -15.28 49.35 3.73
C ALA A 51 -15.88 47.97 4.00
N ALA A 52 -16.87 47.55 3.22
CA ALA A 52 -17.55 46.25 3.42
C ALA A 52 -16.61 45.07 3.23
N ILE A 53 -15.68 45.16 2.29
CA ILE A 53 -14.68 44.15 1.99
C ILE A 53 -13.27 44.78 2.05
N ASN A 54 -12.33 44.13 2.72
CA ASN A 54 -10.93 44.53 2.76
C ASN A 54 -10.06 43.35 2.28
N ILE A 55 -9.20 43.56 1.27
CA ILE A 55 -8.34 42.57 0.65
C ILE A 55 -6.89 42.92 0.87
N ARG A 56 -6.10 42.04 1.49
CA ARG A 56 -4.65 42.24 1.68
C ARG A 56 -3.91 42.15 0.33
N ASN A 57 -3.03 43.13 0.08
CA ASN A 57 -2.19 43.12 -1.11
C ASN A 57 -0.95 42.24 -0.93
N ASN A 58 -1.17 40.96 -0.69
CA ASN A 58 -0.11 39.96 -0.53
C ASN A 58 -0.30 38.81 -1.52
N LYS A 59 0.64 37.88 -1.56
CA LYS A 59 0.60 36.72 -2.48
C LYS A 59 -0.61 35.81 -2.32
N TYR A 60 -1.31 35.84 -1.19
CA TYR A 60 -2.49 35.03 -0.91
C TYR A 60 -3.80 35.72 -1.24
N LEU A 61 -3.82 37.09 -1.26
CA LEU A 61 -5.00 37.92 -1.52
C LEU A 61 -6.18 37.56 -0.62
N ASN A 62 -5.90 37.26 0.67
CA ASN A 62 -6.94 36.97 1.65
C ASN A 62 -7.79 38.22 1.88
N TYR A 63 -9.10 38.00 2.10
CA TYR A 63 -10.01 39.11 2.34
C TYR A 63 -10.80 38.95 3.63
N ARG A 64 -11.28 40.07 4.13
CA ARG A 64 -12.25 40.16 5.20
C ARG A 64 -13.54 40.74 4.63
N ASN A 65 -14.69 40.17 4.97
CA ASN A 65 -16.00 40.68 4.55
C ASN A 65 -16.89 40.84 5.77
N TYR A 66 -17.13 42.08 6.15
CA TYR A 66 -17.89 42.39 7.37
C TYR A 66 -19.37 41.99 7.26
N THR A 67 -19.95 42.04 6.07
CA THR A 67 -21.36 41.66 5.85
C THR A 67 -21.57 40.17 6.00
N ARG A 68 -20.55 39.36 5.59
CA ARG A 68 -20.59 37.88 5.67
C ARG A 68 -19.95 37.32 6.94
N GLY A 69 -19.31 38.13 7.76
CA GLY A 69 -18.54 37.67 8.91
C GLY A 69 -17.29 36.87 8.55
N VAL A 70 -16.70 37.10 7.36
CA VAL A 70 -15.47 36.43 6.92
C VAL A 70 -14.27 37.21 7.44
N GLU A 71 -13.34 36.50 8.09
CA GLU A 71 -12.09 37.04 8.58
C GLU A 71 -10.89 36.60 7.73
N TYR A 72 -9.75 37.29 7.82
CA TYR A 72 -8.55 36.97 7.04
C TYR A 72 -7.99 35.57 7.26
N ASP A 73 -8.26 34.99 8.41
CA ASP A 73 -7.72 33.69 8.81
C ASP A 73 -8.67 32.51 8.48
N ASP A 74 -9.85 32.80 7.91
CA ASP A 74 -10.81 31.77 7.47
C ASP A 74 -10.38 31.03 6.19
N GLY A 75 -9.23 31.40 5.63
CA GLY A 75 -8.67 30.77 4.43
C GLY A 75 -9.36 31.20 3.13
N GLU A 76 -10.26 32.17 3.19
CA GLU A 76 -10.90 32.75 2.00
C GLU A 76 -10.00 33.77 1.31
N ASP A 77 -10.02 33.77 -0.03
CA ASP A 77 -9.16 34.59 -0.89
C ASP A 77 -9.94 35.25 -2.04
N LEU A 78 -9.25 36.02 -2.87
CA LEU A 78 -9.89 36.70 -4.02
C LEU A 78 -10.61 35.74 -4.96
N ILE A 79 -10.16 34.46 -5.07
CA ILE A 79 -10.82 33.46 -5.93
C ILE A 79 -12.15 33.06 -5.32
N SER A 80 -12.22 32.84 -4.00
CA SER A 80 -13.46 32.53 -3.29
C SER A 80 -14.44 33.72 -3.31
N LEU A 81 -13.93 34.95 -3.30
CA LEU A 81 -14.79 36.14 -3.51
C LEU A 81 -15.39 36.15 -4.93
N VAL A 82 -14.62 35.80 -5.96
CA VAL A 82 -15.13 35.63 -7.33
C VAL A 82 -16.20 34.54 -7.42
N GLN A 83 -15.97 33.39 -6.76
CA GLN A 83 -16.94 32.31 -6.69
C GLN A 83 -18.26 32.79 -6.09
N TYR A 84 -18.17 33.49 -4.97
CA TYR A 84 -19.35 33.98 -4.27
C TYR A 84 -20.14 35.01 -5.10
N ASN A 85 -19.46 36.07 -5.59
CA ASN A 85 -20.15 37.17 -6.31
C ASN A 85 -20.73 36.72 -7.65
N LYS A 86 -20.11 35.75 -8.33
CA LYS A 86 -20.58 35.20 -9.62
C LYS A 86 -21.44 33.95 -9.47
N ASN A 87 -21.57 33.41 -8.26
CA ASN A 87 -22.26 32.15 -7.96
C ASN A 87 -21.78 31.00 -8.87
N ILE A 88 -20.46 30.79 -8.91
CA ILE A 88 -19.80 29.79 -9.74
C ILE A 88 -18.86 28.93 -8.89
N ASP A 89 -18.57 27.72 -9.37
CA ASP A 89 -17.60 26.85 -8.73
C ASP A 89 -16.15 27.30 -8.96
N PHE A 90 -15.21 26.69 -8.24
CA PHE A 90 -13.77 27.02 -8.33
C PHE A 90 -13.23 26.88 -9.76
N ALA A 91 -13.62 25.84 -10.51
CA ALA A 91 -13.12 25.60 -11.85
C ALA A 91 -13.57 26.71 -12.81
N ASN A 92 -14.82 27.16 -12.69
CA ASN A 92 -15.38 28.25 -13.47
C ASN A 92 -14.83 29.62 -13.04
N ALA A 93 -14.57 29.83 -11.75
CA ALA A 93 -13.88 31.02 -11.26
C ALA A 93 -12.46 31.15 -11.84
N MET A 94 -11.72 30.04 -11.87
CA MET A 94 -10.41 30.02 -12.52
C MET A 94 -10.46 30.30 -14.02
N LYS A 95 -11.43 29.73 -14.75
CA LYS A 95 -11.65 30.04 -16.17
C LYS A 95 -12.01 31.49 -16.39
N TYR A 96 -12.87 32.03 -15.53
CA TYR A 96 -13.29 33.43 -15.56
C TYR A 96 -12.08 34.37 -15.40
N LEU A 97 -11.23 34.15 -14.38
CA LEU A 97 -10.03 34.95 -14.14
C LEU A 97 -9.03 34.85 -15.28
N HIS A 98 -8.79 33.68 -15.86
CA HIS A 98 -7.92 33.52 -17.03
C HIS A 98 -8.44 34.33 -18.23
N LYS A 99 -9.76 34.25 -18.49
CA LYS A 99 -10.38 35.01 -19.58
C LYS A 99 -10.29 36.51 -19.34
N LEU A 100 -10.60 36.96 -18.12
CA LEU A 100 -10.58 38.37 -17.73
C LEU A 100 -9.18 38.97 -17.85
N LEU A 101 -8.15 38.23 -17.48
CA LEU A 101 -6.76 38.68 -17.47
C LEU A 101 -6.04 38.43 -18.81
N GLY A 102 -6.73 37.88 -19.83
CA GLY A 102 -6.15 37.57 -21.13
C GLY A 102 -5.07 36.50 -21.09
N LEU A 103 -5.07 35.64 -20.03
CA LEU A 103 -4.10 34.60 -19.86
C LEU A 103 -4.49 33.34 -20.66
N LYS A 104 -3.52 32.69 -21.32
CA LYS A 104 -3.77 31.40 -21.96
C LYS A 104 -4.25 30.42 -20.89
N ASN A 105 -5.46 29.95 -21.06
CA ASN A 105 -6.04 29.00 -20.12
C ASN A 105 -5.32 27.63 -20.25
N LEU A 106 -4.32 27.43 -19.43
CA LEU A 106 -3.64 26.14 -19.24
C LEU A 106 -4.33 25.28 -18.16
N TYR A 107 -5.36 25.80 -17.50
CA TYR A 107 -6.21 25.02 -16.63
C TYR A 107 -7.12 24.19 -17.53
N LYS A 108 -6.63 23.05 -17.93
CA LYS A 108 -7.48 21.95 -18.41
C LYS A 108 -8.31 21.56 -17.19
N GLY A 109 -9.58 21.98 -17.15
CA GLY A 109 -10.58 21.36 -16.26
C GLY A 109 -10.37 19.85 -16.41
N LYS A 110 -10.58 19.08 -15.34
CA LYS A 110 -10.48 17.61 -15.44
C LYS A 110 -11.12 17.21 -16.77
N GLU A 111 -10.29 16.94 -17.80
CA GLU A 111 -10.78 16.18 -18.95
C GLU A 111 -11.42 14.97 -18.31
N GLU A 112 -12.67 14.67 -18.64
CA GLU A 112 -13.22 13.36 -18.32
C GLU A 112 -12.18 12.38 -18.84
N LYS A 113 -11.32 11.93 -17.93
CA LYS A 113 -10.36 10.89 -18.25
C LYS A 113 -11.25 9.77 -18.73
N LYS A 114 -11.16 9.41 -20.03
CA LYS A 114 -11.67 8.14 -20.51
C LYS A 114 -11.42 7.15 -19.40
N LYS A 115 -12.49 6.54 -18.88
CA LYS A 115 -12.39 5.57 -17.79
C LYS A 115 -11.19 4.70 -18.10
N PRO A 116 -10.15 4.71 -17.28
CA PRO A 116 -9.04 3.83 -17.51
C PRO A 116 -9.63 2.44 -17.61
N ASP A 117 -9.11 1.64 -18.52
CA ASP A 117 -9.43 0.23 -18.61
C ASP A 117 -9.59 -0.31 -17.19
N ASP A 118 -10.69 -1.03 -16.90
CA ASP A 118 -11.12 -1.37 -15.52
C ASP A 118 -10.02 -1.96 -14.64
N SER A 119 -9.00 -2.56 -15.26
CA SER A 119 -7.77 -3.03 -14.61
C SER A 119 -6.99 -1.93 -13.89
N TRP A 120 -6.91 -0.69 -14.42
CA TRP A 120 -6.27 0.45 -13.76
C TRP A 120 -7.12 1.07 -12.66
N PHE A 121 -8.44 0.99 -12.75
CA PHE A 121 -9.34 1.56 -11.75
C PHE A 121 -9.29 0.78 -10.43
N VAL A 122 -9.14 -0.54 -10.54
CA VAL A 122 -8.93 -1.39 -9.36
C VAL A 122 -7.58 -1.07 -8.72
N PHE A 123 -6.53 -0.89 -9.52
CA PHE A 123 -5.21 -0.48 -9.03
C PHE A 123 -5.25 0.90 -8.35
N SER A 124 -6.02 1.86 -8.87
CA SER A 124 -6.14 3.20 -8.27
C SER A 124 -6.85 3.16 -6.91
N ARG A 125 -7.74 2.22 -6.65
CA ARG A 125 -8.34 2.02 -5.32
C ARG A 125 -7.32 1.60 -4.27
N PHE A 126 -6.28 0.85 -4.66
CA PHE A 126 -5.19 0.48 -3.76
C PHE A 126 -4.09 1.54 -3.71
N VAL A 127 -3.86 2.30 -4.78
CA VAL A 127 -2.86 3.36 -4.85
C VAL A 127 -3.35 4.66 -4.19
N VAL A 128 -4.64 4.98 -4.26
CA VAL A 128 -5.20 6.26 -3.73
C VAL A 128 -5.29 6.27 -2.20
N LYS A 129 -5.34 5.12 -1.56
CA LYS A 129 -5.11 5.05 -0.11
C LYS A 129 -3.62 4.75 0.19
N ARG A 130 -2.72 5.51 -0.40
CA ARG A 130 -1.42 5.69 0.23
C ARG A 130 -1.63 6.41 1.57
N ARG A 131 -1.98 5.65 2.62
CA ARG A 131 -1.32 5.94 3.89
C ARG A 131 0.14 6.08 3.50
N LYS A 132 0.80 7.19 3.89
CA LYS A 132 2.25 7.26 3.89
C LYS A 132 2.68 5.87 4.32
N CYS A 133 3.34 5.12 3.44
CA CYS A 133 4.01 3.92 3.84
C CYS A 133 4.96 4.46 4.90
N ILE A 134 4.60 4.31 6.16
CA ILE A 134 5.51 4.55 7.26
C ILE A 134 6.48 3.41 7.06
N VAL A 135 7.60 3.73 6.44
CA VAL A 135 8.65 2.79 6.04
C VAL A 135 9.17 1.98 7.23
N ASN A 136 8.80 2.38 8.46
CA ASN A 136 9.20 1.76 9.70
C ASN A 136 8.00 1.62 10.65
N ASP A 137 7.06 0.76 10.32
CA ASP A 137 5.96 0.41 11.23
C ASP A 137 6.38 -0.70 12.23
N PHE A 138 7.70 -0.90 12.39
CA PHE A 138 8.31 -1.83 13.34
C PHE A 138 9.66 -1.27 13.83
N ASP A 139 10.10 -1.72 15.02
CA ASP A 139 11.43 -1.40 15.56
C ASP A 139 12.46 -2.36 14.96
N PRO A 140 13.44 -1.88 14.18
CA PRO A 140 14.49 -2.72 13.61
C PRO A 140 15.32 -3.40 14.71
N MET A 141 15.62 -4.69 14.51
CA MET A 141 16.53 -5.42 15.38
C MET A 141 17.97 -5.26 14.90
N SER A 142 18.93 -5.14 15.84
CA SER A 142 20.34 -5.09 15.48
C SER A 142 20.79 -6.43 14.85
N GLU A 143 21.54 -6.35 13.75
CA GLU A 143 22.17 -7.52 13.11
C GLU A 143 23.14 -8.25 14.09
N ASP A 144 23.70 -7.56 15.06
CA ASP A 144 24.66 -8.14 16.03
C ASP A 144 24.07 -9.30 16.82
N ILE A 145 22.74 -9.34 16.98
CA ILE A 145 22.07 -10.44 17.70
C ILE A 145 22.23 -11.78 16.96
N LEU A 146 22.45 -11.74 15.64
CA LEU A 146 22.68 -12.94 14.85
C LEU A 146 24.08 -13.53 15.09
N ASN A 147 25.03 -12.76 15.62
CA ASN A 147 26.37 -13.22 15.95
C ASN A 147 26.37 -14.19 17.16
N ASP A 148 25.31 -14.20 17.96
CA ASP A 148 25.14 -15.15 19.07
C ASP A 148 24.80 -16.57 18.58
N PHE A 149 24.52 -16.74 17.30
CA PHE A 149 24.12 -18.01 16.71
C PHE A 149 25.22 -18.56 15.78
N VAL A 150 25.42 -19.86 15.85
CA VAL A 150 26.35 -20.49 14.89
C VAL A 150 25.70 -20.58 13.50
N PRO A 151 26.47 -20.38 12.39
CA PRO A 151 25.93 -20.35 11.03
C PRO A 151 25.64 -21.78 10.47
N TYR A 152 24.94 -22.58 11.25
CA TYR A 152 24.51 -23.94 10.92
C TYR A 152 23.04 -24.10 11.24
N ILE A 153 22.47 -25.25 10.82
CA ILE A 153 21.12 -25.68 11.21
C ILE A 153 21.18 -27.07 11.85
N HIS A 154 20.13 -27.46 12.54
CA HIS A 154 20.03 -28.81 13.08
C HIS A 154 20.03 -29.85 11.95
N ILE A 155 20.60 -31.04 12.23
CA ILE A 155 20.75 -32.13 11.25
C ILE A 155 19.43 -32.53 10.59
N ASP A 156 18.30 -32.43 11.30
CA ASP A 156 17.00 -32.82 10.78
C ASP A 156 16.57 -31.94 9.60
N LEU A 157 16.89 -30.64 9.63
CA LEU A 157 16.60 -29.77 8.50
C LEU A 157 17.48 -30.07 7.29
N PHE A 158 18.72 -30.54 7.50
CA PHE A 158 19.53 -31.10 6.41
C PHE A 158 18.91 -32.36 5.83
N ARG A 159 18.42 -33.27 6.68
CA ARG A 159 17.71 -34.49 6.25
C ARG A 159 16.44 -34.14 5.48
N GLU A 160 15.78 -33.05 5.82
CA GLU A 160 14.64 -32.52 5.10
C GLU A 160 15.02 -31.83 3.75
N GLY A 161 16.31 -31.75 3.42
CA GLY A 161 16.83 -31.27 2.13
C GLY A 161 17.18 -29.79 2.07
N ILE A 162 17.28 -29.09 3.22
CA ILE A 162 17.78 -27.69 3.24
C ILE A 162 19.29 -27.69 3.08
N VAL A 163 19.80 -27.06 2.01
CA VAL A 163 21.21 -27.10 1.63
C VAL A 163 21.99 -25.87 2.10
N LYS A 164 23.33 -26.01 2.18
CA LYS A 164 24.24 -24.95 2.66
C LYS A 164 24.06 -23.62 1.94
N ARG A 165 23.78 -23.62 0.63
CA ARG A 165 23.54 -22.41 -0.17
C ARG A 165 22.34 -21.63 0.40
N THR A 166 21.24 -22.30 0.66
CA THR A 166 20.01 -21.72 1.24
C THR A 166 20.25 -21.21 2.66
N ILE A 167 20.96 -21.99 3.49
CA ILE A 167 21.35 -21.57 4.86
C ILE A 167 22.07 -20.21 4.81
N LYS A 168 23.06 -20.10 3.91
CA LYS A 168 23.83 -18.86 3.74
C LYS A 168 22.98 -17.72 3.19
N LYS A 169 22.12 -18.00 2.19
CA LYS A 169 21.25 -16.99 1.54
C LYS A 169 20.29 -16.37 2.53
N PHE A 170 19.66 -17.17 3.39
CA PHE A 170 18.67 -16.74 4.37
C PHE A 170 19.27 -16.39 5.75
N GLY A 171 20.59 -16.53 5.92
CA GLY A 171 21.27 -16.24 7.18
C GLY A 171 20.85 -17.14 8.34
N LEU A 172 20.48 -18.41 8.04
CA LEU A 172 20.01 -19.33 9.08
C LEU A 172 21.10 -19.63 10.11
N GLY A 173 20.71 -19.72 11.37
CA GLY A 173 21.60 -20.05 12.46
C GLY A 173 21.06 -21.12 13.40
N TYR A 174 21.88 -21.52 14.38
CA TYR A 174 21.50 -22.44 15.45
C TYR A 174 21.97 -21.94 16.79
N SER A 175 21.08 -22.00 17.78
CA SER A 175 21.40 -21.75 19.17
C SER A 175 21.56 -23.07 19.94
N TYR A 176 22.78 -23.39 20.37
CA TYR A 176 23.03 -24.54 21.24
C TYR A 176 22.37 -24.39 22.61
N ARG A 177 22.37 -23.16 23.15
CA ARG A 177 21.77 -22.84 24.44
C ARG A 177 20.27 -23.16 24.48
N TRP A 178 19.56 -22.79 23.40
CA TRP A 178 18.11 -22.95 23.32
C TRP A 178 17.70 -24.21 22.56
N ARG A 179 18.65 -24.93 21.97
CA ARG A 179 18.40 -26.04 21.05
C ARG A 179 17.37 -25.69 19.98
N ARG A 180 17.61 -24.57 19.31
CA ARG A 180 16.69 -24.04 18.28
C ARG A 180 17.42 -23.63 17.02
N THR A 181 16.82 -23.94 15.87
CA THR A 181 17.23 -23.34 14.60
C THR A 181 16.59 -21.97 14.49
N ILE A 182 17.38 -21.00 14.09
CA ILE A 182 17.03 -19.58 13.97
C ILE A 182 16.76 -19.25 12.52
N PHE A 183 15.63 -18.62 12.27
CA PHE A 183 15.18 -18.12 10.97
C PHE A 183 15.10 -16.60 11.06
N PRO A 184 16.10 -15.84 10.58
CA PRO A 184 16.02 -14.39 10.54
C PRO A 184 14.87 -13.96 9.65
N ILE A 185 14.08 -12.99 10.11
CA ILE A 185 12.96 -12.41 9.36
C ILE A 185 13.40 -11.04 8.85
N ARG A 186 13.56 -10.95 7.54
CA ARG A 186 13.98 -9.72 6.89
C ARG A 186 12.81 -9.01 6.25
N TYR A 187 12.79 -7.69 6.42
CA TYR A 187 11.75 -6.86 5.82
C TYR A 187 11.85 -6.93 4.29
N TRP A 188 10.76 -7.17 3.66
CA TRP A 188 10.69 -7.45 2.22
C TRP A 188 11.25 -6.33 1.32
N LEU A 189 11.24 -5.07 1.79
CA LEU A 189 11.58 -3.88 0.99
C LEU A 189 13.09 -3.60 0.95
N ASP A 190 13.77 -3.69 2.09
CA ASP A 190 15.15 -3.24 2.26
C ASP A 190 16.08 -4.26 2.95
N GLY A 191 15.53 -5.39 3.37
CA GLY A 191 16.27 -6.46 4.05
C GLY A 191 16.59 -6.19 5.51
N THR A 192 16.08 -5.11 6.11
CA THR A 192 16.25 -4.80 7.53
C THR A 192 15.76 -5.96 8.40
N LEU A 193 16.53 -6.32 9.42
CA LEU A 193 16.17 -7.39 10.34
C LEU A 193 14.98 -6.96 11.21
N MET A 194 13.83 -7.62 11.04
CA MET A 194 12.62 -7.39 11.85
C MET A 194 12.64 -8.18 13.15
N GLY A 195 13.31 -9.33 13.15
CA GLY A 195 13.36 -10.28 14.22
C GLY A 195 13.78 -11.65 13.74
N TYR A 196 13.48 -12.66 14.52
CA TYR A 196 13.71 -14.06 14.12
C TYR A 196 12.63 -14.98 14.70
N ASN A 197 12.34 -16.04 13.97
CA ASN A 197 11.65 -17.20 14.49
C ASN A 197 12.67 -18.23 14.91
N ALA A 198 12.37 -19.01 15.95
CA ALA A 198 13.27 -20.06 16.43
C ALA A 198 12.50 -21.37 16.65
N ARG A 199 12.82 -22.39 15.84
CA ARG A 199 12.17 -23.72 15.92
C ARG A 199 12.97 -24.65 16.80
N SER A 200 12.29 -25.28 17.76
CA SER A 200 12.90 -26.32 18.62
C SER A 200 13.39 -27.50 17.78
N SER A 201 14.60 -27.99 18.11
CA SER A 201 15.15 -29.24 17.60
C SER A 201 14.91 -30.42 18.57
N ILE A 202 14.17 -30.19 19.65
CA ILE A 202 13.79 -31.23 20.62
C ILE A 202 12.57 -31.93 20.06
N GLU A 203 12.67 -33.25 19.88
CA GLU A 203 11.53 -34.09 19.54
C GLU A 203 10.49 -34.04 20.66
N ASN A 204 9.19 -34.09 20.29
CA ASN A 204 8.08 -34.06 21.23
C ASN A 204 8.16 -32.94 22.27
N CYS A 205 8.70 -31.79 21.87
CA CYS A 205 8.94 -30.64 22.77
C CYS A 205 7.68 -30.22 23.55
N SER A 206 6.49 -30.43 23.01
CA SER A 206 5.21 -30.16 23.68
C SER A 206 4.98 -31.02 24.94
N GLU A 207 5.48 -32.23 24.95
CA GLU A 207 5.39 -33.15 26.12
C GLU A 207 6.23 -32.60 27.30
N PHE A 208 7.26 -31.83 27.01
CA PHE A 208 8.12 -31.16 27.99
C PHE A 208 7.68 -29.71 28.29
N GLY A 209 6.49 -29.27 27.83
CA GLY A 209 6.03 -27.91 28.01
C GLY A 209 6.85 -26.87 27.21
N ILE A 210 7.65 -27.31 26.24
CA ILE A 210 8.47 -26.44 25.40
C ILE A 210 7.71 -26.12 24.13
N SER A 211 7.52 -24.81 23.87
CA SER A 211 6.91 -24.38 22.62
C SER A 211 7.77 -24.79 21.41
N LYS A 212 7.12 -25.34 20.38
CA LYS A 212 7.76 -25.73 19.13
C LYS A 212 8.42 -24.54 18.44
N TYR A 213 7.77 -23.38 18.47
CA TYR A 213 8.27 -22.13 17.92
C TYR A 213 8.39 -21.06 19.00
N PHE A 214 9.44 -20.28 18.92
CA PHE A 214 9.58 -18.97 19.55
C PHE A 214 9.56 -17.93 18.46
N ILE A 215 8.83 -16.86 18.67
CA ILE A 215 8.73 -15.74 17.76
C ILE A 215 9.20 -14.51 18.51
N THR A 216 10.02 -13.67 17.90
CA THR A 216 10.43 -12.41 18.50
C THR A 216 9.22 -11.61 18.97
N PRO A 217 9.15 -11.23 20.26
CA PRO A 217 8.04 -10.42 20.78
C PRO A 217 7.92 -9.09 20.02
N GLY A 218 6.68 -8.71 19.70
CA GLY A 218 6.40 -7.46 18.98
C GLY A 218 6.66 -7.49 17.48
N MET A 219 7.16 -8.60 16.93
CA MET A 219 7.36 -8.73 15.48
C MET A 219 6.03 -8.77 14.75
N ARG A 220 5.87 -7.89 13.77
CA ARG A 220 4.67 -7.72 12.98
C ARG A 220 4.73 -8.53 11.69
N LYS A 221 4.32 -9.79 11.74
CA LYS A 221 4.32 -10.70 10.56
C LYS A 221 3.39 -10.22 9.45
N GLU A 222 2.28 -9.60 9.83
CA GLU A 222 1.24 -9.14 8.92
C GLU A 222 1.70 -8.06 7.92
N ILE A 223 2.85 -7.43 8.15
CA ILE A 223 3.43 -6.42 7.26
C ILE A 223 4.62 -6.94 6.43
N ASN A 224 4.82 -8.26 6.43
CA ASN A 224 5.95 -8.87 5.72
C ASN A 224 5.54 -10.18 5.03
N ILE A 225 6.36 -10.62 4.09
CA ILE A 225 6.33 -11.95 3.46
C ILE A 225 7.73 -12.54 3.62
N TYR A 226 7.85 -13.61 4.38
CA TYR A 226 9.13 -14.29 4.56
C TYR A 226 9.71 -14.77 3.22
N GLY A 227 10.98 -14.54 3.02
CA GLY A 227 11.69 -14.95 1.81
C GLY A 227 11.48 -14.03 0.61
N LEU A 228 10.61 -13.03 0.69
CA LEU A 228 10.40 -12.12 -0.44
C LEU A 228 11.64 -11.26 -0.70
N TRP A 229 12.35 -10.81 0.34
CA TRP A 229 13.60 -10.08 0.18
C TRP A 229 14.66 -10.91 -0.56
N GLU A 230 14.89 -12.12 -0.11
CA GLU A 230 15.91 -13.02 -0.66
C GLU A 230 15.56 -13.51 -2.06
N ASN A 231 14.30 -13.70 -2.36
CA ASN A 231 13.81 -14.29 -3.61
C ASN A 231 13.29 -13.25 -4.62
N TYR A 232 13.28 -11.96 -4.27
CA TYR A 232 12.62 -10.92 -5.06
C TYR A 232 12.99 -10.93 -6.55
N LYS A 233 14.29 -10.99 -6.86
CA LYS A 233 14.79 -10.99 -8.25
C LYS A 233 14.31 -12.21 -9.05
N ASP A 234 14.27 -13.37 -8.40
CA ASP A 234 13.88 -14.62 -9.04
C ASP A 234 12.36 -14.66 -9.25
N ILE A 235 11.59 -14.16 -8.30
CA ILE A 235 10.13 -13.96 -8.40
C ILE A 235 9.80 -13.02 -9.57
N GLN A 236 10.50 -11.88 -9.67
CA GLN A 236 10.34 -10.95 -10.79
C GLN A 236 10.64 -11.60 -12.14
N LYS A 237 11.71 -12.36 -12.22
CA LYS A 237 12.12 -13.08 -13.43
C LYS A 237 11.13 -14.16 -13.82
N ALA A 238 10.57 -14.86 -12.85
CA ALA A 238 9.58 -15.92 -13.06
C ALA A 238 8.19 -15.38 -13.45
N GLY A 239 7.86 -14.14 -13.05
CA GLY A 239 6.56 -13.52 -13.26
C GLY A 239 5.46 -14.05 -12.34
N TYR A 240 5.80 -14.91 -11.38
CA TYR A 240 4.84 -15.44 -10.40
C TYR A 240 5.47 -15.60 -9.02
N ILE A 241 4.61 -15.66 -8.00
CA ILE A 241 4.98 -16.00 -6.61
C ILE A 241 4.16 -17.18 -6.12
N VAL A 242 4.81 -18.08 -5.37
CA VAL A 242 4.15 -19.19 -4.68
C VAL A 242 4.08 -18.85 -3.20
N ILE A 243 2.87 -18.79 -2.65
CA ILE A 243 2.61 -18.43 -1.26
C ILE A 243 2.42 -19.69 -0.44
N PHE A 244 3.29 -19.87 0.55
CA PHE A 244 3.27 -20.95 1.52
C PHE A 244 2.83 -20.46 2.91
N GLU A 245 2.50 -21.39 3.79
CA GLU A 245 2.16 -21.09 5.17
C GLU A 245 3.40 -20.73 6.01
N ALA A 246 4.45 -21.54 5.93
CA ALA A 246 5.61 -21.48 6.81
C ALA A 246 6.94 -21.29 6.06
N GLU A 247 7.95 -20.77 6.78
CA GLU A 247 9.31 -20.47 6.31
C GLU A 247 9.99 -21.71 5.71
N LYS A 248 9.76 -22.88 6.34
CA LYS A 248 10.39 -24.14 5.93
C LYS A 248 10.09 -24.51 4.49
N SER A 249 8.87 -24.23 4.04
CA SER A 249 8.44 -24.50 2.65
C SER A 249 9.20 -23.64 1.65
N VAL A 250 9.43 -22.37 1.96
CA VAL A 250 10.25 -21.46 1.15
C VAL A 250 11.70 -21.97 1.07
N LEU A 251 12.28 -22.33 2.21
CA LEU A 251 13.67 -22.84 2.28
C LEU A 251 13.87 -24.14 1.50
N LYS A 252 12.88 -25.06 1.57
CA LYS A 252 12.90 -26.33 0.81
C LYS A 252 12.83 -26.05 -0.69
N ARG A 253 12.00 -25.12 -1.13
CA ARG A 253 11.91 -24.77 -2.56
C ARG A 253 13.16 -24.07 -3.04
N ASP A 254 13.71 -23.10 -2.29
CA ASP A 254 15.00 -22.49 -2.62
C ASP A 254 16.11 -23.53 -2.71
N SER A 255 16.17 -24.46 -1.76
CA SER A 255 17.17 -25.54 -1.75
C SER A 255 17.07 -26.45 -2.97
N ARG A 256 15.91 -26.54 -3.58
CA ARG A 256 15.63 -27.31 -4.80
C ARG A 256 15.70 -26.47 -6.08
N MET A 257 16.36 -25.30 -6.03
CA MET A 257 16.58 -24.39 -7.15
C MET A 257 15.29 -23.75 -7.69
N ASP A 258 14.28 -23.58 -6.83
CA ASP A 258 13.04 -22.90 -7.14
C ASP A 258 12.79 -21.76 -6.11
N PRO A 259 13.49 -20.61 -6.27
CA PRO A 259 13.42 -19.48 -5.37
C PRO A 259 12.23 -18.55 -5.70
N THR A 260 11.04 -19.12 -5.92
CA THR A 260 9.82 -18.34 -6.24
C THR A 260 8.82 -18.28 -5.09
N GLY A 261 9.19 -18.85 -3.94
CA GLY A 261 8.34 -18.93 -2.76
C GLY A 261 8.43 -17.73 -1.83
N GLY A 262 7.30 -17.39 -1.22
CA GLY A 262 7.18 -16.55 -0.03
C GLY A 262 6.27 -17.20 0.99
N ALA A 263 6.43 -16.92 2.30
CA ALA A 263 5.56 -17.43 3.34
C ALA A 263 4.87 -16.31 4.12
N ILE A 264 3.62 -16.57 4.51
CA ILE A 264 2.79 -15.62 5.27
C ILE A 264 2.98 -15.77 6.79
N GLU A 265 3.67 -16.83 7.22
CA GLU A 265 3.93 -17.14 8.63
C GLU A 265 2.66 -17.20 9.49
N GLY A 266 1.57 -17.69 8.92
CA GLY A 266 0.27 -17.80 9.56
C GLY A 266 -0.77 -18.45 8.65
N HIS A 267 -2.04 -18.51 9.13
CA HIS A 267 -3.11 -19.18 8.39
C HIS A 267 -3.91 -18.24 7.47
N VAL A 268 -3.79 -16.92 7.66
CA VAL A 268 -4.60 -15.95 6.92
C VAL A 268 -3.70 -14.84 6.35
N LEU A 269 -3.88 -14.53 5.08
CA LEU A 269 -3.26 -13.39 4.42
C LEU A 269 -3.83 -12.07 4.97
N SER A 270 -2.95 -11.20 5.46
CA SER A 270 -3.31 -9.83 5.84
C SER A 270 -3.53 -8.95 4.60
N ASP A 271 -4.23 -7.84 4.77
CA ASP A 271 -4.41 -6.88 3.67
C ASP A 271 -3.10 -6.20 3.28
N GLU A 272 -2.15 -6.03 4.23
CA GLU A 272 -0.82 -5.51 3.92
C GLU A 272 0.00 -6.53 3.13
N GLN A 273 -0.04 -7.82 3.49
CA GLN A 273 0.60 -8.88 2.71
C GLN A 273 0.05 -8.95 1.27
N VAL A 274 -1.26 -8.79 1.10
CA VAL A 274 -1.87 -8.68 -0.24
C VAL A 274 -1.31 -7.49 -1.01
N ARG A 275 -1.20 -6.32 -0.38
CA ARG A 275 -0.63 -5.12 -1.02
C ARG A 275 0.84 -5.31 -1.40
N ILE A 276 1.62 -5.95 -0.53
CA ILE A 276 3.02 -6.28 -0.80
C ILE A 276 3.11 -7.16 -2.04
N ILE A 277 2.36 -8.27 -2.09
CA ILE A 277 2.38 -9.20 -3.22
C ILE A 277 1.93 -8.49 -4.52
N LEU A 278 0.87 -7.70 -4.49
CA LEU A 278 0.43 -6.91 -5.65
C LEU A 278 1.49 -5.89 -6.08
N GLY A 279 2.19 -5.31 -5.12
CA GLY A 279 3.29 -4.34 -5.35
C GLY A 279 4.51 -4.95 -6.04
N THR A 280 4.71 -6.27 -5.96
CA THR A 280 5.79 -6.96 -6.70
C THR A 280 5.57 -6.93 -8.22
N GLY A 281 4.35 -6.72 -8.68
CA GLY A 281 4.04 -6.68 -10.12
C GLY A 281 3.99 -8.04 -10.80
N VAL A 282 4.01 -9.16 -10.06
CA VAL A 282 3.89 -10.51 -10.64
C VAL A 282 2.57 -10.69 -11.40
N GLU A 283 2.59 -11.51 -12.44
CA GLU A 283 1.41 -11.80 -13.25
C GLU A 283 0.49 -12.84 -12.59
N GLU A 284 1.07 -13.80 -11.89
CA GLU A 284 0.33 -14.88 -11.24
C GLU A 284 0.69 -15.01 -9.75
N VAL A 285 -0.34 -15.21 -8.90
CA VAL A 285 -0.21 -15.57 -7.49
C VAL A 285 -0.70 -17.01 -7.33
N ILE A 286 0.14 -17.86 -6.75
CA ILE A 286 -0.14 -19.29 -6.57
C ILE A 286 -0.21 -19.59 -5.08
N ILE A 287 -1.37 -19.96 -4.58
CA ILE A 287 -1.57 -20.32 -3.17
C ILE A 287 -1.25 -21.80 -2.97
N ALA A 288 -0.30 -22.10 -2.10
CA ALA A 288 0.21 -23.46 -1.86
C ALA A 288 0.28 -23.77 -0.35
N MET A 289 -0.89 -23.73 0.29
CA MET A 289 -1.03 -24.00 1.72
C MET A 289 -0.86 -25.49 2.04
N ASP A 290 -0.68 -25.80 3.31
CA ASP A 290 -0.57 -27.18 3.79
C ASP A 290 -1.86 -27.97 3.48
N ASN A 291 -1.74 -29.29 3.35
CA ASN A 291 -2.83 -30.14 2.82
C ASN A 291 -4.04 -30.25 3.76
N ASP A 292 -3.87 -29.96 5.06
CA ASP A 292 -4.94 -29.92 6.06
C ASP A 292 -5.72 -28.59 6.08
N VAL A 293 -5.23 -27.54 5.41
CA VAL A 293 -5.95 -26.26 5.34
C VAL A 293 -7.26 -26.44 4.56
N PRO A 294 -8.41 -26.01 5.12
CA PRO A 294 -9.70 -26.09 4.45
C PRO A 294 -9.70 -25.37 3.11
N ILE A 295 -10.37 -25.95 2.11
CA ILE A 295 -10.43 -25.36 0.76
C ILE A 295 -11.05 -23.95 0.76
N GLU A 296 -11.97 -23.69 1.66
CA GLU A 296 -12.61 -22.39 1.83
C GLU A 296 -11.60 -21.31 2.21
N GLU A 297 -10.69 -21.60 3.14
CA GLU A 297 -9.63 -20.66 3.52
C GLU A 297 -8.69 -20.38 2.34
N VAL A 298 -8.34 -21.40 1.57
CA VAL A 298 -7.55 -21.24 0.34
C VAL A 298 -8.30 -20.36 -0.67
N TRP A 299 -9.59 -20.55 -0.86
CA TRP A 299 -10.40 -19.76 -1.77
C TRP A 299 -10.56 -18.30 -1.29
N ASN A 300 -10.72 -18.08 0.01
CA ASN A 300 -10.74 -16.75 0.62
C ASN A 300 -9.43 -15.98 0.37
N MET A 301 -8.28 -16.67 0.38
CA MET A 301 -7.00 -16.06 0.02
C MET A 301 -6.93 -15.74 -1.48
N CYS A 302 -7.40 -16.65 -2.33
CA CYS A 302 -7.43 -16.46 -3.78
C CYS A 302 -8.33 -15.26 -4.17
N GLU A 303 -9.48 -15.09 -3.52
CA GLU A 303 -10.42 -14.02 -3.76
C GLU A 303 -9.78 -12.64 -3.60
N LYS A 304 -8.84 -12.48 -2.65
CA LYS A 304 -8.13 -11.22 -2.42
C LYS A 304 -7.33 -10.72 -3.63
N PHE A 305 -6.97 -11.60 -4.56
CA PHE A 305 -6.21 -11.27 -5.77
C PHE A 305 -7.05 -11.36 -7.04
N TYR A 306 -8.26 -11.91 -6.96
CA TYR A 306 -9.13 -12.11 -8.12
C TYR A 306 -9.47 -10.79 -8.82
N GLY A 307 -9.43 -10.79 -10.14
CA GLY A 307 -9.61 -9.58 -10.96
C GLY A 307 -8.39 -8.62 -10.97
N LEU A 308 -7.36 -8.88 -10.14
CA LEU A 308 -6.14 -8.07 -10.07
C LEU A 308 -4.94 -8.79 -10.67
N ARG A 309 -4.89 -10.09 -10.51
CA ARG A 309 -3.84 -10.99 -10.99
C ARG A 309 -4.45 -12.31 -11.43
N LYS A 310 -3.71 -13.05 -12.23
CA LYS A 310 -3.99 -14.47 -12.41
C LYS A 310 -3.79 -15.18 -11.08
N VAL A 311 -4.78 -15.97 -10.67
CA VAL A 311 -4.75 -16.66 -9.37
C VAL A 311 -4.99 -18.14 -9.57
N SER A 312 -4.15 -18.93 -8.95
CA SER A 312 -4.31 -20.37 -8.91
C SER A 312 -3.90 -20.90 -7.54
N TYR A 313 -4.24 -22.14 -7.26
CA TYR A 313 -3.86 -22.81 -6.02
C TYR A 313 -3.45 -24.24 -6.27
N ILE A 314 -2.57 -24.76 -5.42
CA ILE A 314 -2.15 -26.15 -5.42
C ILE A 314 -3.04 -26.91 -4.43
N ARG A 315 -3.67 -27.99 -4.91
CA ARG A 315 -4.43 -28.94 -4.09
C ARG A 315 -4.13 -30.36 -4.51
N ASP A 316 -3.81 -31.20 -3.54
CA ASP A 316 -3.54 -32.59 -3.80
C ASP A 316 -4.85 -33.39 -3.97
N LYS A 317 -5.25 -33.59 -5.22
CA LYS A 317 -6.41 -34.42 -5.59
C LYS A 317 -6.07 -35.91 -5.71
N TRP A 318 -4.79 -36.22 -5.73
CA TRP A 318 -4.29 -37.57 -6.01
C TRP A 318 -3.76 -38.29 -4.77
N LYS A 319 -3.85 -37.63 -3.59
CA LYS A 319 -3.37 -38.16 -2.29
C LYS A 319 -1.87 -38.50 -2.32
N LEU A 320 -1.07 -37.65 -2.95
CA LEU A 320 0.37 -37.78 -3.05
C LEU A 320 1.11 -37.20 -1.84
N LEU A 321 0.42 -36.36 -1.06
CA LEU A 321 0.93 -35.68 0.14
C LEU A 321 0.37 -36.36 1.40
N GLY A 322 1.12 -36.30 2.48
CA GLY A 322 0.61 -36.62 3.81
C GLY A 322 -0.46 -35.62 4.27
N PRO A 323 -1.21 -35.96 5.32
CA PRO A 323 -2.35 -35.16 5.78
C PRO A 323 -1.99 -33.70 6.15
N LYS A 324 -0.76 -33.47 6.64
CA LYS A 324 -0.26 -32.16 7.09
C LYS A 324 0.96 -31.68 6.31
N ASP A 325 1.21 -32.30 5.15
CA ASP A 325 2.36 -31.90 4.35
C ASP A 325 2.06 -30.64 3.55
N SER A 326 3.03 -29.75 3.49
CA SER A 326 3.06 -28.68 2.49
C SER A 326 3.38 -29.29 1.12
N PRO A 327 2.87 -28.71 0.01
CA PRO A 327 3.32 -29.09 -1.32
C PRO A 327 4.85 -29.04 -1.47
N ALA A 328 5.52 -28.13 -0.73
CA ALA A 328 6.98 -28.01 -0.71
C ALA A 328 7.68 -29.19 -0.01
N ASP A 329 7.02 -29.98 0.79
CA ASP A 329 7.59 -31.16 1.45
C ASP A 329 7.80 -32.31 0.46
N ALA A 330 6.97 -32.39 -0.57
CA ALA A 330 7.03 -33.44 -1.57
C ALA A 330 8.33 -33.45 -2.38
N PRO A 331 8.80 -34.61 -2.85
CA PRO A 331 9.90 -34.69 -3.83
C PRO A 331 9.62 -33.83 -5.08
N ASN A 332 10.69 -33.32 -5.75
CA ASN A 332 10.54 -32.44 -6.91
C ASN A 332 9.60 -32.97 -7.99
N LYS A 333 9.61 -34.28 -8.25
CA LYS A 333 8.71 -34.86 -9.28
C LYS A 333 7.23 -34.65 -8.91
N ILE A 334 6.88 -34.88 -7.65
CA ILE A 334 5.50 -34.70 -7.13
C ILE A 334 5.15 -33.23 -7.10
N TYR A 335 6.03 -32.37 -6.54
CA TYR A 335 5.79 -30.93 -6.53
C TYR A 335 5.56 -30.37 -7.93
N ASN A 336 6.44 -30.70 -8.89
CA ASN A 336 6.30 -30.23 -10.27
C ASN A 336 5.02 -30.72 -10.95
N PHE A 337 4.59 -31.93 -10.62
CA PHE A 337 3.31 -32.45 -11.06
C PHE A 337 2.16 -31.64 -10.47
N LEU A 338 2.10 -31.44 -9.15
CA LEU A 338 1.07 -30.64 -8.48
C LEU A 338 1.08 -29.19 -8.99
N PHE A 339 2.25 -28.60 -9.16
CA PHE A 339 2.42 -27.24 -9.70
C PHE A 339 1.90 -27.13 -11.15
N LYS A 340 2.21 -28.11 -11.99
CA LYS A 340 1.70 -28.15 -13.38
C LYS A 340 0.18 -28.24 -13.42
N TRP A 341 -0.42 -29.01 -12.49
CA TRP A 341 -1.87 -29.23 -12.41
C TRP A 341 -2.53 -28.35 -11.34
N ARG A 342 -1.92 -27.19 -11.02
CA ARG A 342 -2.54 -26.21 -10.13
C ARG A 342 -3.87 -25.76 -10.72
N ILE A 343 -4.80 -25.43 -9.85
CA ILE A 343 -6.19 -25.18 -10.21
C ILE A 343 -6.37 -23.66 -10.29
N PRO A 344 -6.79 -23.12 -11.45
CA PRO A 344 -7.21 -21.73 -11.53
C PRO A 344 -8.35 -21.45 -10.56
N TYR A 345 -8.30 -20.32 -9.85
CA TYR A 345 -9.39 -19.92 -8.99
C TYR A 345 -10.63 -19.54 -9.79
N ASP A 346 -11.79 -20.05 -9.35
CA ASP A 346 -13.09 -19.84 -9.98
C ASP A 346 -14.05 -19.23 -8.95
N GLU A 347 -14.32 -17.95 -9.10
CA GLU A 347 -15.19 -17.18 -8.20
C GLU A 347 -16.62 -17.75 -8.18
N SER A 348 -17.13 -18.23 -9.32
CA SER A 348 -18.50 -18.76 -9.40
C SER A 348 -18.65 -20.00 -8.51
N LYS A 349 -17.69 -20.92 -8.57
CA LYS A 349 -17.67 -22.11 -7.71
C LYS A 349 -17.54 -21.75 -6.24
N HIS A 350 -16.71 -20.77 -5.89
CA HIS A 350 -16.57 -20.31 -4.53
C HIS A 350 -17.89 -19.74 -4.01
N ARG A 351 -18.56 -18.90 -4.79
CA ARG A 351 -19.86 -18.33 -4.42
C ARG A 351 -20.96 -19.40 -4.28
N GLU A 352 -20.98 -20.39 -5.15
CA GLU A 352 -21.91 -21.54 -5.05
C GLU A 352 -21.69 -22.32 -3.75
N TYR A 353 -20.43 -22.60 -3.41
CA TYR A 353 -20.06 -23.27 -2.16
C TYR A 353 -20.52 -22.48 -0.94
N LEU A 354 -20.25 -21.16 -0.88
CA LEU A 354 -20.71 -20.30 0.22
C LEU A 354 -22.24 -20.26 0.36
N LYS A 355 -22.98 -20.34 -0.75
CA LYS A 355 -24.44 -20.45 -0.72
C LYS A 355 -24.92 -21.82 -0.18
N SER A 356 -24.17 -22.89 -0.42
CA SER A 356 -24.51 -24.22 0.07
C SER A 356 -24.35 -24.34 1.59
N LEU A 357 -23.41 -23.60 2.19
CA LEU A 357 -23.19 -23.58 3.65
C LEU A 357 -24.27 -22.78 4.43
N LYS A 358 -25.03 -21.90 3.72
CA LYS A 358 -26.10 -21.10 4.34
C LYS A 358 -27.48 -21.78 4.30
N LYS A 359 -27.58 -22.93 3.69
CA LYS A 359 -28.76 -23.79 3.69
C LYS A 359 -28.65 -24.88 4.75
#